data_e7546b8c0087e03c7cf56593ab26068c
#
_entry.id   e7546b8c0087e03c7cf56593ab26068c
#
_cell.length_a   1.000
_cell.length_b   1.000
_cell.length_c   1.000
_cell.angle_alpha   90.00
_cell.angle_beta   90.00
_cell.angle_gamma   90.00
#
_symmetry.space_group_name_H-M   'P 1'
#
loop_
_entity.id
_entity.type
_entity.pdbx_description
1 polymer ?
#
loop_
_entity_poly.entity_id
_entity_poly.type
_entity_poly.pdbx_seq_one_letter_code
_entity_poly.pdbx_strand_id
1 'polypeptide(L)'
;MENTNNQNVFELAITLGKALKKDERLVRMDAARKAYEEDPTLKTLMTEYDVQQKAIQQVASAEDFDPQLLESIQNRINELYDQIMAAPVYVELLEAQEAVNELMNAVNNTITFAITGEMPSNCTHDCSTCGGRH
;
A
#
# COMPACT_ATOMS: atom_id res chain seq x y z
N MET A 1 12.49 7.13 -39.95
CA MET A 1 12.42 7.30 -39.46
C MET A 1 12.46 7.48 -38.53
N GLU A 2 12.60 7.23 -38.38
CA GLU A 2 12.66 7.17 -37.61
C GLU A 2 12.39 7.69 -36.81
N ASN A 3 12.26 7.84 -36.42
CA ASN A 3 12.01 8.35 -35.67
C ASN A 3 12.16 9.41 -35.22
N THR A 4 11.58 9.80 -35.47
CA THR A 4 11.66 10.80 -35.34
C THR A 4 11.63 11.25 -34.16
N ASN A 5 11.09 11.15 -33.77
CA ASN A 5 11.05 11.32 -32.60
C ASN A 5 11.71 10.33 -32.06
N ASN A 6 12.58 10.01 -32.40
CA ASN A 6 13.38 9.11 -32.05
C ASN A 6 13.73 8.96 -30.70
N GLN A 7 12.99 9.45 -29.76
CA GLN A 7 13.16 9.11 -28.39
C GLN A 7 12.98 7.64 -28.26
N ASN A 8 13.92 6.96 -27.65
CA ASN A 8 13.71 5.55 -27.46
C ASN A 8 12.72 5.35 -26.32
N VAL A 9 12.28 4.12 -26.15
CA VAL A 9 11.24 3.82 -25.15
C VAL A 9 11.67 4.17 -23.75
N PHE A 10 12.95 4.07 -23.45
CA PHE A 10 13.43 4.37 -22.11
C PHE A 10 13.40 5.87 -21.83
N GLU A 11 13.72 6.67 -22.82
CA GLU A 11 13.60 8.12 -22.65
C GLU A 11 12.16 8.54 -22.44
N LEU A 12 11.25 7.93 -23.18
CA LEU A 12 9.83 8.21 -22.98
C LEU A 12 9.37 7.77 -21.63
N ALA A 13 9.87 6.62 -21.14
CA ALA A 13 9.52 6.15 -19.82
C ALA A 13 10.01 7.10 -18.73
N ILE A 14 11.21 7.67 -18.91
CA ILE A 14 11.73 8.64 -17.95
C ILE A 14 10.86 9.88 -17.93
N THR A 15 10.46 10.34 -19.11
CA THR A 15 9.57 11.50 -19.21
C THR A 15 8.25 11.23 -18.50
N LEU A 16 7.70 10.05 -18.73
CA LEU A 16 6.46 9.65 -18.06
C LEU A 16 6.65 9.60 -16.55
N GLY A 17 7.77 9.03 -16.10
CA GLY A 17 8.06 8.95 -14.67
C GLY A 17 8.14 10.33 -14.03
N LYS A 18 8.77 11.29 -14.73
CA LYS A 18 8.86 12.64 -14.20
C LYS A 18 7.49 13.29 -14.11
N ALA A 19 6.63 13.02 -15.07
CA ALA A 19 5.27 13.53 -15.03
C ALA A 19 4.49 12.90 -13.87
N LEU A 20 4.65 11.60 -13.68
CA LEU A 20 4.00 10.91 -12.58
C LEU A 20 4.45 11.46 -11.24
N LYS A 21 5.74 11.76 -11.12
CA LYS A 21 6.26 12.27 -9.86
C LYS A 21 5.57 13.55 -9.44
N LYS A 22 5.10 14.34 -10.40
CA LYS A 22 4.42 15.61 -10.12
C LYS A 22 2.92 15.45 -9.98
N ASP A 23 2.40 14.28 -10.26
CA ASP A 23 0.96 14.04 -10.14
C ASP A 23 0.56 14.18 -8.67
N GLU A 24 -0.61 14.80 -8.44
CA GLU A 24 -1.04 15.07 -7.08
C GLU A 24 -1.18 13.80 -6.24
N ARG A 25 -1.48 12.66 -6.87
CA ARG A 25 -1.61 11.40 -6.12
C ARG A 25 -0.27 10.94 -5.58
N LEU A 26 0.80 11.10 -6.36
CA LEU A 26 2.12 10.75 -5.88
C LEU A 26 2.64 11.74 -4.86
N VAL A 27 2.31 13.02 -5.03
CA VAL A 27 2.65 14.02 -4.04
C VAL A 27 1.95 13.71 -2.72
N ARG A 28 0.67 13.35 -2.80
CA ARG A 28 -0.11 12.96 -1.61
C ARG A 28 0.51 11.74 -0.93
N MET A 29 0.90 10.75 -1.74
CA MET A 29 1.50 9.54 -1.22
C MET A 29 2.80 9.84 -0.47
N ASP A 30 3.63 10.72 -1.05
CA ASP A 30 4.88 11.08 -0.42
C ASP A 30 4.65 11.80 0.91
N ALA A 31 3.69 12.71 0.94
CA ALA A 31 3.35 13.41 2.16
C ALA A 31 2.77 12.44 3.20
N ALA A 32 1.94 11.51 2.75
CA ALA A 32 1.34 10.55 3.66
C ALA A 32 2.40 9.63 4.26
N ARG A 33 3.38 9.24 3.45
CA ARG A 33 4.45 8.38 3.94
C ARG A 33 5.29 9.10 4.98
N LYS A 34 5.60 10.37 4.74
CA LYS A 34 6.36 11.15 5.70
C LYS A 34 5.60 11.31 7.00
N ALA A 35 4.32 11.61 6.92
CA ALA A 35 3.50 11.76 8.11
C ALA A 35 3.46 10.47 8.91
N TYR A 36 3.36 9.36 8.20
CA TYR A 36 3.33 8.03 8.81
C TYR A 36 4.64 7.76 9.55
N GLU A 37 5.76 8.06 8.89
CA GLU A 37 7.08 7.76 9.46
C GLU A 37 7.42 8.65 10.62
N GLU A 38 6.87 9.85 10.67
CA GLU A 38 7.22 10.81 11.69
C GLU A 38 6.21 10.93 12.80
N ASP A 39 5.11 10.24 12.72
CA ASP A 39 4.07 10.35 13.74
C ASP A 39 4.51 9.72 15.05
N PRO A 40 4.66 10.50 16.11
CA PRO A 40 5.18 9.94 17.36
C PRO A 40 4.20 9.00 18.04
N THR A 41 2.91 9.24 17.92
CA THR A 41 1.93 8.36 18.53
C THR A 41 1.97 6.99 17.87
N LEU A 42 2.02 6.95 16.55
CA LEU A 42 2.08 5.70 15.85
C LEU A 42 3.37 4.95 16.15
N LYS A 43 4.48 5.67 16.24
CA LYS A 43 5.76 5.04 16.59
C LYS A 43 5.68 4.37 17.95
N THR A 44 5.05 5.05 18.91
CA THR A 44 4.90 4.49 20.25
C THR A 44 4.05 3.22 20.20
N LEU A 45 2.94 3.27 19.46
CA LEU A 45 2.09 2.10 19.34
C LEU A 45 2.82 0.92 18.69
N MET A 46 3.57 1.19 17.65
CA MET A 46 4.27 0.14 16.95
C MET A 46 5.41 -0.44 17.78
N THR A 47 6.08 0.40 18.54
CA THR A 47 7.13 -0.07 19.44
C THR A 47 6.54 -0.98 20.50
N GLU A 48 5.43 -0.57 21.10
CA GLU A 48 4.80 -1.42 22.10
C GLU A 48 4.30 -2.71 21.47
N TYR A 49 3.74 -2.63 20.26
CA TYR A 49 3.27 -3.81 19.57
C TYR A 49 4.42 -4.82 19.41
N ASP A 50 5.58 -4.33 18.99
CA ASP A 50 6.74 -5.20 18.81
C ASP A 50 7.19 -5.81 20.12
N VAL A 51 7.21 -5.03 21.20
CA VAL A 51 7.58 -5.51 22.51
C VAL A 51 6.63 -6.61 22.97
N GLN A 52 5.33 -6.40 22.76
CA GLN A 52 4.34 -7.38 23.19
C GLN A 52 4.43 -8.65 22.35
N GLN A 53 4.73 -8.53 21.06
CA GLN A 53 4.93 -9.72 20.24
C GLN A 53 6.08 -10.58 20.75
N LYS A 54 7.16 -9.93 21.15
CA LYS A 54 8.29 -10.66 21.70
C LYS A 54 7.95 -11.26 23.05
N ALA A 55 7.21 -10.52 23.86
CA ALA A 55 6.83 -11.01 25.18
C ALA A 55 5.93 -12.24 25.08
N ILE A 56 5.00 -12.24 24.12
CA ILE A 56 4.11 -13.38 24.01
C ILE A 56 4.86 -14.64 23.59
N GLN A 57 5.89 -14.49 22.76
CA GLN A 57 6.71 -15.62 22.37
C GLN A 57 7.47 -16.18 23.56
N GLN A 58 7.99 -15.30 24.43
CA GLN A 58 8.71 -15.73 25.60
C GLN A 58 7.82 -16.43 26.59
N VAL A 59 6.62 -15.90 26.82
CA VAL A 59 5.70 -16.50 27.75
C VAL A 59 5.22 -17.85 27.24
N ALA A 60 4.93 -17.94 25.95
CA ALA A 60 4.41 -19.17 25.37
C ALA A 60 5.43 -20.29 25.41
N SER A 61 6.72 -19.96 25.39
CA SER A 61 7.76 -20.98 25.40
C SER A 61 8.37 -21.23 26.79
N ALA A 62 7.87 -20.57 27.81
CA ALA A 62 8.39 -20.75 29.15
C ALA A 62 7.91 -22.06 29.74
N GLU A 63 8.72 -22.65 30.59
CA GLU A 63 8.36 -23.90 31.24
C GLU A 63 7.17 -23.71 32.17
N ASP A 64 7.20 -22.63 32.94
CA ASP A 64 6.11 -22.36 33.87
C ASP A 64 5.14 -21.38 33.21
N PHE A 65 4.63 -21.79 32.10
CA PHE A 65 3.71 -21.03 31.29
C PHE A 65 2.48 -20.58 32.10
N ASP A 66 2.16 -19.31 32.00
CA ASP A 66 1.04 -18.71 32.73
C ASP A 66 -0.04 -18.32 31.71
N PRO A 67 -1.13 -19.07 31.66
CA PRO A 67 -2.18 -18.77 30.67
C PRO A 67 -2.82 -17.40 30.83
N GLN A 68 -2.92 -16.92 32.07
CA GLN A 68 -3.54 -15.61 32.29
C GLN A 68 -2.63 -14.51 31.77
N LEU A 69 -1.33 -14.65 31.97
CA LEU A 69 -0.40 -13.67 31.44
C LEU A 69 -0.42 -13.69 29.91
N LEU A 70 -0.48 -14.87 29.34
CA LEU A 70 -0.53 -15.01 27.89
C LEU A 70 -1.77 -14.31 27.34
N GLU A 71 -2.91 -14.52 27.99
CA GLU A 71 -4.16 -13.90 27.53
C GLU A 71 -4.09 -12.40 27.66
N SER A 72 -3.50 -11.91 28.74
CA SER A 72 -3.36 -10.47 28.94
C SER A 72 -2.52 -9.83 27.85
N ILE A 73 -1.40 -10.48 27.50
CA ILE A 73 -0.54 -9.98 26.45
C ILE A 73 -1.28 -10.01 25.10
N GLN A 74 -1.99 -11.11 24.85
CA GLN A 74 -2.72 -11.23 23.59
C GLN A 74 -3.77 -10.13 23.45
N ASN A 75 -4.49 -9.86 24.56
CA ASN A 75 -5.48 -8.80 24.54
C ASN A 75 -4.86 -7.44 24.26
N ARG A 76 -3.70 -7.18 24.83
CA ARG A 76 -2.99 -5.93 24.59
C ARG A 76 -2.53 -5.83 23.14
N ILE A 77 -2.06 -6.92 22.58
CA ILE A 77 -1.66 -6.96 21.17
C ILE A 77 -2.86 -6.61 20.29
N ASN A 78 -4.02 -7.18 20.59
CA ASN A 78 -5.22 -6.90 19.81
C ASN A 78 -5.63 -5.44 19.90
N GLU A 79 -5.54 -4.85 21.10
CA GLU A 79 -5.84 -3.43 21.27
C GLU A 79 -4.87 -2.57 20.46
N LEU A 80 -3.60 -2.90 20.51
CA LEU A 80 -2.59 -2.15 19.78
C LEU A 80 -2.80 -2.25 18.27
N TYR A 81 -3.12 -3.45 17.82
CA TYR A 81 -3.41 -3.66 16.41
C TYR A 81 -4.57 -2.76 15.97
N ASP A 82 -5.65 -2.75 16.75
CA ASP A 82 -6.81 -1.93 16.40
C ASP A 82 -6.45 -0.45 16.37
N GLN A 83 -5.65 0.00 17.33
CA GLN A 83 -5.26 1.40 17.39
C GLN A 83 -4.35 1.77 16.22
N ILE A 84 -3.44 0.89 15.86
CA ILE A 84 -2.56 1.14 14.73
C ILE A 84 -3.36 1.21 13.43
N MET A 85 -4.27 0.27 13.26
CA MET A 85 -5.07 0.22 12.04
C MET A 85 -6.00 1.42 11.92
N ALA A 86 -6.36 2.03 13.04
CA ALA A 86 -7.25 3.19 13.05
C ALA A 86 -6.50 4.53 13.08
N ALA A 87 -5.18 4.49 13.15
CA ALA A 87 -4.40 5.72 13.24
C ALA A 87 -4.62 6.56 11.96
N PRO A 88 -4.93 7.85 12.10
CA PRO A 88 -5.24 8.65 10.92
C PRO A 88 -4.12 8.68 9.89
N VAL A 89 -2.85 8.71 10.33
CA VAL A 89 -1.74 8.72 9.37
C VAL A 89 -1.64 7.40 8.63
N TYR A 90 -2.03 6.30 9.27
CA TYR A 90 -2.01 5.01 8.62
C TYR A 90 -3.15 4.90 7.60
N VAL A 91 -4.34 5.35 7.99
CA VAL A 91 -5.48 5.33 7.08
C VAL A 91 -5.20 6.20 5.86
N GLU A 92 -4.63 7.38 6.08
CA GLU A 92 -4.30 8.25 4.96
C GLU A 92 -3.26 7.62 4.06
N LEU A 93 -2.29 6.93 4.63
CA LEU A 93 -1.27 6.27 3.81
C LEU A 93 -1.91 5.19 2.93
N LEU A 94 -2.82 4.40 3.50
CA LEU A 94 -3.48 3.36 2.72
C LEU A 94 -4.33 3.95 1.60
N GLU A 95 -5.05 5.03 1.88
CA GLU A 95 -5.87 5.68 0.87
C GLU A 95 -5.01 6.28 -0.23
N ALA A 96 -3.89 6.88 0.17
CA ALA A 96 -2.98 7.45 -0.81
C ALA A 96 -2.36 6.37 -1.68
N GLN A 97 -2.03 5.23 -1.09
CA GLN A 97 -1.49 4.11 -1.85
C GLN A 97 -2.51 3.59 -2.85
N GLU A 98 -3.76 3.52 -2.44
CA GLU A 98 -4.80 3.04 -3.33
C GLU A 98 -4.95 3.97 -4.52
N ALA A 99 -4.91 5.28 -4.28
CA ALA A 99 -5.02 6.25 -5.36
C ALA A 99 -3.85 6.11 -6.34
N VAL A 100 -2.64 5.87 -5.82
CA VAL A 100 -1.48 5.67 -6.70
C VAL A 100 -1.63 4.38 -7.49
N ASN A 101 -2.11 3.32 -6.84
CA ASN A 101 -2.29 2.05 -7.54
C ASN A 101 -3.29 2.19 -8.67
N GLU A 102 -4.37 2.93 -8.45
CA GLU A 102 -5.36 3.16 -9.49
C GLU A 102 -4.76 3.96 -10.64
N LEU A 103 -3.96 4.96 -10.32
CA LEU A 103 -3.29 5.74 -11.34
C LEU A 103 -2.35 4.87 -12.16
N MET A 104 -1.54 4.05 -11.50
CA MET A 104 -0.59 3.21 -12.20
C MET A 104 -1.28 2.19 -13.08
N ASN A 105 -2.41 1.65 -12.60
CA ASN A 105 -3.19 0.74 -13.42
C ASN A 105 -3.73 1.44 -14.66
N ALA A 106 -4.20 2.67 -14.50
CA ALA A 106 -4.71 3.43 -15.63
C ALA A 106 -3.60 3.75 -16.62
N VAL A 107 -2.41 4.08 -16.11
CA VAL A 107 -1.26 4.34 -16.96
C VAL A 107 -0.90 3.08 -17.76
N ASN A 108 -0.84 1.96 -17.08
CA ASN A 108 -0.50 0.69 -17.73
C ASN A 108 -1.55 0.32 -18.79
N ASN A 109 -2.81 0.54 -18.46
CA ASN A 109 -3.88 0.27 -19.42
C ASN A 109 -3.78 1.17 -20.63
N THR A 110 -3.40 2.42 -20.42
CA THR A 110 -3.22 3.36 -21.52
C THR A 110 -2.08 2.91 -22.43
N ILE A 111 -0.99 2.47 -21.82
CA ILE A 111 0.14 1.97 -22.59
C ILE A 111 -0.29 0.74 -23.40
N THR A 112 -1.02 -0.16 -22.77
CA THR A 112 -1.49 -1.36 -23.44
C THR A 112 -2.42 -1.01 -24.59
N PHE A 113 -3.29 -0.04 -24.36
CA PHE A 113 -4.20 0.42 -25.43
C PHE A 113 -3.39 0.96 -26.61
N ALA A 114 -2.32 1.71 -26.33
CA ALA A 114 -1.49 2.24 -27.39
C ALA A 114 -0.81 1.13 -28.19
N ILE A 115 -0.51 0.02 -27.53
CA ILE A 115 0.13 -1.10 -28.20
C ILE A 115 -0.86 -1.91 -29.00
N THR A 116 -2.00 -2.22 -28.41
CA THR A 116 -2.93 -3.19 -28.99
C THR A 116 -4.10 -2.56 -29.72
N GLY A 117 -4.40 -1.30 -29.43
CA GLY A 117 -5.58 -0.64 -29.98
C GLY A 117 -6.85 -1.02 -29.28
N GLU A 118 -6.78 -1.76 -28.18
CA GLU A 118 -7.94 -2.18 -27.44
C GLU A 118 -7.76 -1.88 -25.98
N MET A 119 -8.82 -1.39 -25.36
CA MET A 119 -8.76 -1.18 -23.93
C MET A 119 -8.72 -2.51 -23.24
N PRO A 120 -7.85 -2.65 -22.25
CA PRO A 120 -7.85 -3.88 -21.47
C PRO A 120 -9.18 -4.04 -20.79
N SER A 121 -9.52 -5.27 -20.59
CA SER A 121 -10.71 -5.58 -19.90
C SER A 121 -10.59 -5.13 -18.46
N ASN A 122 -11.45 -4.26 -18.05
CA ASN A 122 -11.45 -3.82 -16.70
C ASN A 122 -12.38 -4.64 -15.88
N CYS A 123 -12.59 -5.81 -16.32
CA CYS A 123 -13.55 -6.62 -15.67
C CYS A 123 -13.07 -7.18 -14.38
N THR A 124 -11.87 -6.88 -14.01
CA THR A 124 -11.34 -7.45 -12.79
C THR A 124 -12.23 -7.18 -11.60
N HIS A 125 -12.83 -5.99 -11.58
CA HIS A 125 -13.73 -5.68 -10.50
C HIS A 125 -15.18 -5.87 -10.89
N ASP A 126 -15.41 -6.36 -12.08
CA ASP A 126 -16.77 -6.57 -12.57
C ASP A 126 -16.75 -7.82 -13.42
N CYS A 127 -16.23 -8.86 -12.83
CA CYS A 127 -16.01 -10.09 -13.56
C CYS A 127 -17.29 -10.71 -14.08
N SER A 128 -18.37 -10.56 -13.33
CA SER A 128 -19.61 -11.17 -13.76
C SER A 128 -20.07 -10.58 -15.08
N THR A 129 -19.94 -9.26 -15.23
CA THR A 129 -20.30 -8.64 -16.48
C THR A 129 -19.35 -9.06 -17.57
N CYS A 130 -18.08 -9.07 -17.26
CA CYS A 130 -17.09 -9.45 -18.23
C CYS A 130 -17.28 -10.88 -18.70
N GLY A 131 -17.49 -11.76 -17.76
CA GLY A 131 -17.68 -13.16 -18.09
C GLY A 131 -18.95 -13.38 -18.87
N GLY A 132 -19.99 -12.65 -18.54
CA GLY A 132 -21.24 -12.83 -19.24
C GLY A 132 -21.17 -12.41 -20.67
N ARG A 133 -20.20 -11.58 -21.01
CA ARG A 133 -20.11 -11.09 -22.33
C ARG A 133 -19.56 -12.05 -23.29
N HIS A 134 -18.94 -13.02 -22.87
CA HIS A 134 -18.49 -14.01 -23.78
C HIS A 134 -18.98 -15.29 -23.43
#